data_433de4299726bfce61a274e8b6ccae26
#
_entry.id   433de4299726bfce61a274e8b6ccae26
#
_cell.length_a   1.000
_cell.length_b   1.000
_cell.length_c   1.000
_cell.angle_alpha   90.00
_cell.angle_beta   90.00
_cell.angle_gamma   90.00
#
_symmetry.space_group_name_H-M   'P 1'
#
loop_
_entity.id
_entity.type
_entity.pdbx_description
1 polymer ?
#
loop_
_entity_poly.entity_id
_entity_poly.type
_entity_poly.pdbx_seq_one_letter_code
_entity_poly.pdbx_strand_id
1 'polypeptide(L)' 'MDFSICDSELNIMNIVWEEGGTRAVVIAHRLREEIGWSLNTTYTVIKKCVQKGYLERIEPGYY' A
#
# COMPACT_ATOMS: atom_id res chain seq x y z
N MET A 1 0.28 21.31 10.15
CA MET A 1 0.85 20.02 10.02
C MET A 1 0.33 19.30 8.81
N ASP A 2 1.23 18.93 7.95
CA ASP A 2 0.81 18.36 6.69
C ASP A 2 0.86 16.87 6.68
N PHE A 3 -0.30 16.27 6.65
CA PHE A 3 -0.38 14.91 6.25
C PHE A 3 -0.61 14.90 4.75
N SER A 4 0.46 15.04 4.02
CA SER A 4 0.36 14.93 2.58
C SER A 4 0.43 13.49 2.20
N ILE A 5 -0.70 12.83 2.19
CA ILE A 5 -0.76 11.52 1.60
C ILE A 5 -0.97 11.71 0.11
N CYS A 6 -0.07 11.15 -0.69
CA CYS A 6 -0.19 11.22 -2.14
C CYS A 6 -1.30 10.29 -2.62
N ASP A 7 -1.87 10.58 -3.81
CA ASP A 7 -2.91 9.73 -4.38
C ASP A 7 -2.44 8.29 -4.52
N SER A 8 -1.18 8.08 -4.90
CA SER A 8 -0.63 6.74 -5.02
C SER A 8 -0.60 6.02 -3.68
N GLU A 9 -0.25 6.73 -2.63
CA GLU A 9 -0.23 6.17 -1.28
C GLU A 9 -1.65 5.89 -0.79
N LEU A 10 -2.59 6.74 -1.14
CA LEU A 10 -3.99 6.55 -0.76
C LEU A 10 -4.57 5.28 -1.39
N ASN A 11 -4.17 4.95 -2.60
CA ASN A 11 -4.60 3.70 -3.23
C ASN A 11 -4.19 2.48 -2.40
N ILE A 12 -2.99 2.49 -1.85
CA ILE A 12 -2.52 1.43 -0.95
C ILE A 12 -3.35 1.41 0.34
N MET A 13 -3.52 2.57 0.95
CA MET A 13 -4.19 2.67 2.24
C MET A 13 -5.66 2.27 2.16
N ASN A 14 -6.33 2.61 1.08
CA ASN A 14 -7.73 2.21 0.88
C ASN A 14 -7.90 0.69 0.94
N ILE A 15 -6.97 -0.03 0.32
CA ILE A 15 -7.02 -1.50 0.34
C ILE A 15 -6.75 -2.04 1.73
N VAL A 16 -5.75 -1.48 2.40
CA VAL A 16 -5.41 -1.92 3.76
C VAL A 16 -6.58 -1.66 4.71
N TRP A 17 -7.22 -0.51 4.60
CA TRP A 17 -8.37 -0.18 5.46
C TRP A 17 -9.56 -1.10 5.18
N GLU A 18 -9.81 -1.44 3.93
CA GLU A 18 -10.87 -2.37 3.56
C GLU A 18 -10.63 -3.76 4.14
N GLU A 19 -9.38 -4.24 4.03
CA GLU A 19 -9.02 -5.60 4.42
C GLU A 19 -8.73 -5.74 5.90
N GLY A 20 -8.50 -4.63 6.60
CA GLY A 20 -8.12 -4.69 8.01
C GLY A 20 -6.71 -5.22 8.22
N GLY A 21 -5.85 -5.00 7.26
CA GLY A 21 -4.50 -5.56 7.21
C GLY A 21 -4.44 -6.66 6.15
N THR A 22 -3.37 -6.70 5.38
CA THR A 22 -3.28 -7.63 4.27
C THR A 22 -1.84 -7.82 3.82
N ARG A 23 -1.62 -8.82 2.99
CA ARG A 23 -0.30 -9.10 2.43
C ARG A 23 -0.02 -8.20 1.24
N ALA A 24 1.25 -7.87 1.05
CA ALA A 24 1.67 -7.03 -0.06
C ALA A 24 1.26 -7.60 -1.41
N VAL A 25 1.30 -8.92 -1.55
CA VAL A 25 0.92 -9.57 -2.81
C VAL A 25 -0.56 -9.34 -3.15
N VAL A 26 -1.42 -9.30 -2.14
CA VAL A 26 -2.85 -9.03 -2.34
C VAL A 26 -3.05 -7.60 -2.81
N ILE A 27 -2.36 -6.65 -2.17
CA ILE A 27 -2.40 -5.25 -2.58
C ILE A 27 -1.94 -5.12 -4.03
N ALA A 28 -0.83 -5.77 -4.37
CA ALA A 28 -0.26 -5.70 -5.70
C ALA A 28 -1.22 -6.24 -6.78
N HIS A 29 -1.85 -7.38 -6.49
CA HIS A 29 -2.82 -7.96 -7.42
C HIS A 29 -4.02 -7.06 -7.63
N ARG A 30 -4.56 -6.50 -6.56
CA ARG A 30 -5.71 -5.62 -6.67
C ARG A 30 -5.40 -4.37 -7.48
N LEU A 31 -4.27 -3.73 -7.23
CA LEU A 31 -3.92 -2.51 -7.94
C LEU A 31 -3.57 -2.78 -9.39
N ARG A 32 -3.01 -3.94 -9.68
CA ARG A 32 -2.76 -4.34 -11.06
C ARG A 32 -4.07 -4.48 -11.84
N GLU A 33 -5.08 -5.07 -11.24
CA GLU A 33 -6.37 -5.27 -11.88
C GLU A 33 -7.19 -4.00 -11.95
N GLU A 34 -7.16 -3.19 -10.90
CA GLU A 34 -8.03 -2.01 -10.79
C GLU A 34 -7.48 -0.80 -11.54
N ILE A 35 -6.17 -0.58 -11.50
CA ILE A 35 -5.56 0.62 -12.08
C ILE A 35 -4.31 0.33 -12.92
N GLY A 36 -3.96 -0.93 -13.09
CA GLY A 36 -2.88 -1.31 -14.01
C GLY A 36 -1.48 -1.07 -13.49
N TRP A 37 -1.27 -0.97 -12.19
CA TRP A 37 0.07 -0.79 -11.63
C TRP A 37 0.92 -2.05 -11.80
N SER A 38 2.19 -1.85 -12.11
CA SER A 38 3.15 -2.94 -12.08
C SER A 38 3.41 -3.35 -10.63
N LEU A 39 3.89 -4.58 -10.44
CA LEU A 39 4.21 -5.06 -9.09
C LEU A 39 5.31 -4.22 -8.45
N ASN A 40 6.32 -3.83 -9.23
CA ASN A 40 7.40 -2.99 -8.72
C ASN A 40 6.89 -1.65 -8.21
N THR A 41 5.99 -1.03 -8.93
CA THR A 41 5.40 0.24 -8.52
C THR A 41 4.67 0.08 -7.19
N THR A 42 3.86 -0.97 -7.08
CA THR A 42 3.10 -1.23 -5.86
C THR A 42 4.02 -1.43 -4.66
N TYR A 43 5.04 -2.26 -4.80
CA TYR A 43 5.97 -2.51 -3.69
C TYR A 43 6.75 -1.27 -3.30
N THR A 44 7.12 -0.44 -4.27
CA THR A 44 7.80 0.83 -3.99
C THR A 44 6.91 1.76 -3.16
N VAL A 45 5.64 1.86 -3.52
CA VAL A 45 4.70 2.73 -2.80
C VAL A 45 4.40 2.18 -1.41
N ILE A 46 4.28 0.86 -1.26
CA ILE A 46 4.11 0.25 0.06
C ILE A 46 5.29 0.62 0.97
N LYS A 47 6.50 0.54 0.47
CA LYS A 47 7.68 0.94 1.24
C LYS A 47 7.60 2.39 1.69
N LYS A 48 7.17 3.28 0.80
CA LYS A 48 7.01 4.68 1.15
C LYS A 48 5.99 4.87 2.26
N CYS A 49 4.87 4.16 2.20
CA CYS A 49 3.86 4.22 3.24
C CYS A 49 4.42 3.80 4.60
N VAL A 50 5.22 2.74 4.62
CA VAL A 50 5.85 2.27 5.86
C VAL A 50 6.83 3.31 6.38
N GLN A 51 7.67 3.88 5.50
CA GLN A 51 8.65 4.88 5.89
C GLN A 51 8.02 6.14 6.46
N LYS A 52 6.87 6.53 5.93
CA LYS A 52 6.15 7.71 6.41
C LYS A 52 5.30 7.45 7.64
N GLY A 53 5.23 6.20 8.08
CA GLY A 53 4.46 5.84 9.26
C GLY A 53 2.96 5.66 9.03
N TYR A 54 2.50 5.66 7.78
CA TYR A 54 1.09 5.43 7.48
C TYR A 54 0.70 3.97 7.56
N LEU A 55 1.69 3.09 7.40
CA LEU A 55 1.46 1.66 7.31
C LEU A 55 2.45 0.95 8.21
N GLU A 56 1.98 0.01 9.00
CA GLU A 56 2.82 -0.75 9.89
C GLU A 56 3.08 -2.14 9.30
N ARG A 57 4.35 -2.52 9.30
CA ARG A 57 4.74 -3.85 8.87
C ARG A 57 4.66 -4.78 10.07
N ILE A 58 3.66 -5.66 10.08
CA ILE A 58 3.44 -6.57 11.20
C ILE A 58 4.41 -7.75 11.13
N GLU A 59 4.57 -8.32 9.93
CA GLU A 59 5.56 -9.35 9.66
C GLU A 59 5.96 -9.26 8.20
N PRO A 60 7.03 -9.93 7.75
CA PRO A 60 7.47 -9.82 6.37
C PRO A 60 6.34 -10.08 5.38
N GLY A 61 6.04 -9.08 4.56
CA GLY A 61 5.00 -9.16 3.54
C GLY A 61 3.59 -8.97 4.03
N TYR A 62 3.38 -8.65 5.32
CA TYR A 62 2.04 -8.43 5.88
C TYR A 62 1.95 -7.02 6.49
N TYR A 63 0.94 -6.26 6.09
CA TYR A 63 0.78 -4.84 6.48
C TYR A 63 -0.61 -4.49 7.00
#